data_ad118e98f8f8d410a4eafa4aabbfee3e
#
_entry.id   ad118e98f8f8d410a4eafa4aabbfee3e
#
_cell.length_a   1.000
_cell.length_b   1.000
_cell.length_c   1.000
_cell.angle_alpha   90.00
_cell.angle_beta   90.00
_cell.angle_gamma   90.00
#
_symmetry.space_group_name_H-M   'P 1'
#
loop_
_entity.id
_entity.type
_entity.pdbx_description
1 polymer ?
#
loop_
_entity_poly.entity_id
_entity_poly.type
_entity_poly.pdbx_seq_one_letter_code
_entity_poly.pdbx_strand_id
1 'polypeptide(L)'
;MSAARPSEPAALAAAVTSSLVLLHDPVARAVAPDYWDWSADAHRTAAKALTALDDEQVGAAADRLTDDPADDHAAARLTAALTGLLGRPEGEDGAVDALRVAAARTESLSRLLVQPGAAGRPAVGPAPDPAELLASVARPPHHGGHPVDAAVVIPFRAPDGATGRVRNLAAVLNALADQSHPRERYRVVVVESDERPHWDRMFTDACDSYVFAPDPGRFNKSWTVNVGVVHGARPAELVCVLDGDILVDRDFVARAVERFRQPGTQAHWPFEDLLFLDPASSADAVRTRCLDHRPAPGQDRLRGVHLRRPPGGCVWLREDLYTRIGGMDERFCGWGGEDQDFVWRVERYGPMDRHRDPLVHLHHDRAAHRGDDDIPFYQEVERAGFCSWPCDSDFGRLDRNGG
;
A
#
# COMPACT_ATOMS: atom_id res chain seq x y z
N MET A 1 14.84 22.04 12.16
CA MET A 1 15.56 20.76 12.04
C MET A 1 15.59 20.13 13.41
N SER A 2 14.68 19.18 13.70
CA SER A 2 14.74 18.38 14.93
C SER A 2 15.91 17.42 14.80
N ALA A 3 16.82 17.40 15.77
CA ALA A 3 17.88 16.40 15.83
C ALA A 3 17.22 15.00 15.81
N ALA A 4 17.60 14.16 14.83
CA ALA A 4 17.15 12.78 14.79
C ALA A 4 17.48 12.12 16.15
N ARG A 5 16.47 11.54 16.80
CA ARG A 5 16.74 10.70 17.99
C ARG A 5 17.69 9.58 17.56
N PRO A 6 18.68 9.21 18.35
CA PRO A 6 19.49 8.03 18.04
C PRO A 6 18.54 6.82 17.89
N SER A 7 18.77 6.04 16.84
CA SER A 7 17.92 4.86 16.55
C SER A 7 18.00 3.89 17.74
N GLU A 8 16.84 3.48 18.23
CA GLU A 8 16.78 2.53 19.35
C GLU A 8 17.39 1.17 18.92
N PRO A 9 18.06 0.43 19.83
CA PRO A 9 18.68 -0.86 19.51
C PRO A 9 17.72 -1.84 18.80
N ALA A 10 16.44 -1.84 19.16
CA ALA A 10 15.44 -2.67 18.54
C ALA A 10 15.18 -2.30 17.05
N ALA A 11 15.19 -1.02 16.71
CA ALA A 11 15.04 -0.56 15.32
C ALA A 11 16.25 -0.96 14.47
N LEU A 12 17.46 -0.83 15.02
CA LEU A 12 18.69 -1.28 14.36
C LEU A 12 18.71 -2.79 14.14
N ALA A 13 18.33 -3.57 15.15
CA ALA A 13 18.22 -5.03 15.06
C ALA A 13 17.22 -5.46 13.99
N ALA A 14 16.05 -4.82 13.93
CA ALA A 14 15.03 -5.07 12.92
C ALA A 14 15.55 -4.73 11.50
N ALA A 15 16.32 -3.66 11.33
CA ALA A 15 16.94 -3.30 10.05
C ALA A 15 17.96 -4.34 9.58
N VAL A 16 18.76 -4.90 10.47
CA VAL A 16 19.72 -5.98 10.15
C VAL A 16 18.99 -7.28 9.79
N THR A 17 18.02 -7.71 10.59
CA THR A 17 17.20 -8.89 10.31
C THR A 17 16.47 -8.75 8.96
N SER A 18 15.88 -7.59 8.70
CA SER A 18 15.25 -7.29 7.41
C SER A 18 16.23 -7.36 6.25
N SER A 19 17.47 -6.89 6.45
CA SER A 19 18.51 -6.97 5.43
C SER A 19 18.80 -8.42 5.03
N LEU A 20 18.91 -9.32 6.00
CA LEU A 20 19.16 -10.72 5.72
C LEU A 20 17.98 -11.36 4.98
N VAL A 21 16.74 -11.15 5.44
CA VAL A 21 15.54 -11.67 4.77
C VAL A 21 15.44 -11.12 3.33
N LEU A 22 15.56 -9.81 3.14
CA LEU A 22 15.47 -9.18 1.81
C LEU A 22 16.55 -9.66 0.83
N LEU A 23 17.74 -10.06 1.31
CA LEU A 23 18.78 -10.63 0.46
C LEU A 23 18.44 -12.03 -0.06
N HIS A 24 17.67 -12.81 0.69
CA HIS A 24 17.38 -14.21 0.40
C HIS A 24 15.94 -14.46 -0.05
N ASP A 25 15.01 -13.51 0.16
CA ASP A 25 13.61 -13.60 -0.25
C ASP A 25 13.30 -12.69 -1.46
N PRO A 26 13.25 -13.22 -2.69
CA PRO A 26 12.94 -12.43 -3.88
C PRO A 26 11.50 -11.88 -3.87
N VAL A 27 10.57 -12.56 -3.19
CA VAL A 27 9.17 -12.11 -3.08
C VAL A 27 9.10 -10.85 -2.20
N ALA A 28 9.81 -10.84 -1.08
CA ALA A 28 9.90 -9.66 -0.23
C ALA A 28 10.54 -8.46 -0.94
N ARG A 29 11.59 -8.68 -1.74
CA ARG A 29 12.21 -7.61 -2.56
C ARG A 29 11.27 -7.04 -3.62
N ALA A 30 10.46 -7.92 -4.21
CA ALA A 30 9.52 -7.54 -5.27
C ALA A 30 8.39 -6.62 -4.77
N VAL A 31 8.25 -6.42 -3.45
CA VAL A 31 7.29 -5.47 -2.88
C VAL A 31 7.51 -4.06 -3.40
N ALA A 32 8.77 -3.61 -3.51
CA ALA A 32 9.09 -2.29 -4.05
C ALA A 32 10.50 -2.30 -4.66
N PRO A 33 10.64 -2.80 -5.90
CA PRO A 33 11.94 -3.06 -6.52
C PRO A 33 12.83 -1.82 -6.62
N ASP A 34 12.29 -0.65 -6.98
CA ASP A 34 13.09 0.57 -7.07
C ASP A 34 13.66 0.98 -5.69
N TYR A 35 12.87 0.84 -4.62
CA TYR A 35 13.35 1.12 -3.25
C TYR A 35 14.37 0.09 -2.78
N TRP A 36 14.26 -1.16 -3.24
CA TRP A 36 15.28 -2.16 -3.05
C TRP A 36 16.57 -1.76 -3.75
N ASP A 37 16.52 -1.42 -5.03
CA ASP A 37 17.70 -1.05 -5.82
C ASP A 37 18.47 0.11 -5.21
N TRP A 38 17.77 1.12 -4.69
CA TRP A 38 18.38 2.27 -4.01
C TRP A 38 19.05 1.94 -2.68
N SER A 39 18.61 0.89 -1.99
CA SER A 39 19.10 0.51 -0.65
C SER A 39 19.89 -0.81 -0.61
N ALA A 40 20.00 -1.52 -1.73
CA ALA A 40 20.59 -2.85 -1.78
C ALA A 40 22.03 -2.92 -1.23
N ASP A 41 22.83 -1.88 -1.43
CA ASP A 41 24.19 -1.78 -0.91
C ASP A 41 24.22 -1.66 0.62
N ALA A 42 23.28 -0.92 1.20
CA ALA A 42 23.17 -0.81 2.65
C ALA A 42 22.79 -2.17 3.26
N HIS A 43 21.85 -2.89 2.66
CA HIS A 43 21.46 -4.23 3.09
C HIS A 43 22.61 -5.24 3.00
N ARG A 44 23.38 -5.25 1.91
CA ARG A 44 24.58 -6.09 1.76
C ARG A 44 25.64 -5.77 2.81
N THR A 45 25.84 -4.48 3.10
CA THR A 45 26.80 -4.03 4.12
C THR A 45 26.38 -4.49 5.52
N ALA A 46 25.10 -4.38 5.87
CA ALA A 46 24.57 -4.84 7.17
C ALA A 46 24.70 -6.36 7.32
N ALA A 47 24.36 -7.13 6.28
CA ALA A 47 24.51 -8.58 6.31
C ALA A 47 25.99 -9.00 6.44
N LYS A 48 26.92 -8.33 5.75
CA LYS A 48 28.36 -8.58 5.90
C LYS A 48 28.86 -8.24 7.31
N ALA A 49 28.39 -7.16 7.91
CA ALA A 49 28.77 -6.82 9.30
C ALA A 49 28.21 -7.86 10.30
N LEU A 50 27.01 -8.40 10.03
CA LEU A 50 26.41 -9.48 10.82
C LEU A 50 27.29 -10.74 10.83
N THR A 51 27.81 -11.16 9.67
CA THR A 51 28.68 -12.37 9.58
C THR A 51 30.04 -12.20 10.25
N ALA A 52 30.44 -10.99 10.65
CA ALA A 52 31.69 -10.74 11.37
C ALA A 52 31.53 -10.84 12.88
N LEU A 53 30.31 -11.05 13.41
CA LEU A 53 30.10 -11.27 14.85
C LEU A 53 30.51 -12.69 15.25
N ASP A 54 31.21 -12.79 16.36
CA ASP A 54 31.53 -14.08 17.01
C ASP A 54 30.47 -14.37 18.09
N ASP A 55 29.25 -14.69 17.65
CA ASP A 55 28.12 -15.03 18.54
C ASP A 55 27.34 -16.21 17.95
N GLU A 56 27.39 -17.35 18.68
CA GLU A 56 26.79 -18.62 18.22
C GLU A 56 25.26 -18.49 18.00
N GLN A 57 24.55 -17.74 18.85
CA GLN A 57 23.10 -17.61 18.76
C GLN A 57 22.71 -16.75 17.55
N VAL A 58 23.46 -15.69 17.30
CA VAL A 58 23.29 -14.83 16.12
C VAL A 58 23.60 -15.61 14.85
N GLY A 59 24.74 -16.34 14.82
CA GLY A 59 25.14 -17.16 13.69
C GLY A 59 24.09 -18.22 13.33
N ALA A 60 23.64 -19.02 14.30
CA ALA A 60 22.63 -20.07 14.06
C ALA A 60 21.29 -19.50 13.57
N ALA A 61 20.85 -18.35 14.07
CA ALA A 61 19.62 -17.73 13.61
C ALA A 61 19.78 -17.11 12.21
N ALA A 62 20.93 -16.54 11.89
CA ALA A 62 21.26 -15.99 10.58
C ALA A 62 21.34 -17.07 9.50
N ASP A 63 22.01 -18.20 9.79
CA ASP A 63 22.10 -19.35 8.88
C ASP A 63 20.70 -19.90 8.58
N ARG A 64 19.86 -20.04 9.60
CA ARG A 64 18.49 -20.50 9.45
C ARG A 64 17.66 -19.58 8.54
N LEU A 65 17.81 -18.26 8.65
CA LEU A 65 17.12 -17.28 7.79
C LEU A 65 17.71 -17.24 6.37
N THR A 66 18.97 -17.59 6.20
CA THR A 66 19.58 -17.74 4.87
C THR A 66 18.99 -18.93 4.12
N ASP A 67 18.78 -20.05 4.84
CA ASP A 67 18.18 -21.27 4.28
C ASP A 67 16.66 -21.14 4.08
N ASP A 68 15.97 -20.51 5.03
CA ASP A 68 14.53 -20.29 5.02
C ASP A 68 14.19 -18.84 5.46
N PRO A 69 14.14 -17.90 4.50
CA PRO A 69 13.82 -16.51 4.81
C PRO A 69 12.40 -16.29 5.38
N ALA A 70 11.54 -17.30 5.30
CA ALA A 70 10.18 -17.29 5.84
C ALA A 70 10.07 -17.80 7.29
N ASP A 71 11.17 -18.25 7.90
CA ASP A 71 11.19 -18.70 9.29
C ASP A 71 11.02 -17.54 10.27
N ASP A 72 9.74 -17.24 10.61
CA ASP A 72 9.38 -16.16 11.55
C ASP A 72 10.00 -16.35 12.95
N HIS A 73 10.24 -17.59 13.39
CA HIS A 73 10.90 -17.88 14.68
C HIS A 73 12.38 -17.52 14.64
N ALA A 74 13.07 -17.83 13.54
CA ALA A 74 14.47 -17.46 13.38
C ALA A 74 14.61 -15.93 13.29
N ALA A 75 13.71 -15.25 12.57
CA ALA A 75 13.68 -13.78 12.50
C ALA A 75 13.50 -13.13 13.88
N ALA A 76 12.56 -13.64 14.68
CA ALA A 76 12.32 -13.13 16.03
C ALA A 76 13.54 -13.36 16.95
N ARG A 77 14.17 -14.55 16.89
CA ARG A 77 15.38 -14.85 17.69
C ARG A 77 16.56 -13.96 17.29
N LEU A 78 16.80 -13.80 15.98
CA LEU A 78 17.87 -12.93 15.48
C LEU A 78 17.66 -11.50 15.95
N THR A 79 16.45 -10.96 15.78
CA THR A 79 16.11 -9.59 16.21
C THR A 79 16.32 -9.41 17.72
N ALA A 80 15.89 -10.38 18.54
CA ALA A 80 16.07 -10.32 19.99
C ALA A 80 17.56 -10.36 20.41
N ALA A 81 18.35 -11.27 19.83
CA ALA A 81 19.79 -11.37 20.10
C ALA A 81 20.53 -10.08 19.71
N LEU A 82 20.24 -9.56 18.50
CA LEU A 82 20.83 -8.31 18.00
C LEU A 82 20.42 -7.10 18.85
N THR A 83 19.18 -7.05 19.33
CA THR A 83 18.73 -5.97 20.24
C THR A 83 19.57 -5.93 21.50
N GLY A 84 19.88 -7.10 22.08
CA GLY A 84 20.76 -7.21 23.23
C GLY A 84 22.20 -6.75 22.95
N LEU A 85 22.77 -7.17 21.83
CA LEU A 85 24.14 -6.80 21.43
C LEU A 85 24.24 -5.29 21.12
N LEU A 86 23.33 -4.75 20.32
CA LEU A 86 23.32 -3.34 19.92
C LEU A 86 22.95 -2.38 21.07
N GLY A 87 22.39 -2.92 22.17
CA GLY A 87 22.15 -2.18 23.41
C GLY A 87 23.39 -2.04 24.31
N ARG A 88 24.51 -2.72 24.03
CA ARG A 88 25.76 -2.57 24.78
C ARG A 88 26.39 -1.19 24.54
N PRO A 89 27.19 -0.69 25.49
CA PRO A 89 27.94 0.56 25.29
C PRO A 89 28.84 0.51 24.05
N GLU A 90 29.03 1.65 23.40
CA GLU A 90 29.95 1.80 22.28
C GLU A 90 31.41 1.65 22.75
N GLY A 91 32.25 1.03 21.91
CA GLY A 91 33.67 0.84 22.15
C GLY A 91 34.03 -0.44 22.95
N GLU A 92 33.05 -1.22 23.36
CA GLU A 92 33.33 -2.52 24.05
C GLU A 92 33.67 -3.63 23.05
N ASP A 93 33.06 -3.61 21.85
CA ASP A 93 33.25 -4.60 20.79
C ASP A 93 33.23 -3.93 19.42
N GLY A 94 34.36 -3.94 18.73
CA GLY A 94 34.52 -3.33 17.43
C GLY A 94 33.63 -3.94 16.33
N ALA A 95 33.28 -5.22 16.39
CA ALA A 95 32.39 -5.87 15.44
C ALA A 95 30.94 -5.43 15.67
N VAL A 96 30.51 -5.30 16.93
CA VAL A 96 29.18 -4.76 17.27
C VAL A 96 29.06 -3.29 16.88
N ASP A 97 30.11 -2.50 17.07
CA ASP A 97 30.11 -1.09 16.65
C ASP A 97 30.03 -0.95 15.12
N ALA A 98 30.75 -1.79 14.37
CA ALA A 98 30.64 -1.82 12.91
C ALA A 98 29.24 -2.23 12.44
N LEU A 99 28.61 -3.18 13.09
CA LEU A 99 27.23 -3.57 12.83
C LEU A 99 26.24 -2.44 13.15
N ARG A 100 26.44 -1.72 14.26
CA ARG A 100 25.60 -0.55 14.64
C ARG A 100 25.63 0.52 13.56
N VAL A 101 26.81 0.86 13.04
CA VAL A 101 26.97 1.82 11.94
C VAL A 101 26.27 1.33 10.67
N ALA A 102 26.47 0.06 10.29
CA ALA A 102 25.82 -0.52 9.11
C ALA A 102 24.28 -0.56 9.26
N ALA A 103 23.78 -0.91 10.42
CA ALA A 103 22.35 -0.94 10.75
C ALA A 103 21.72 0.46 10.68
N ALA A 104 22.36 1.46 11.27
CA ALA A 104 21.89 2.85 11.23
C ALA A 104 21.86 3.40 9.80
N ARG A 105 22.86 3.06 8.97
CA ARG A 105 22.87 3.39 7.55
C ARG A 105 21.69 2.73 6.82
N THR A 106 21.43 1.44 7.07
CA THR A 106 20.31 0.72 6.45
C THR A 106 18.98 1.31 6.90
N GLU A 107 18.79 1.57 8.18
CA GLU A 107 17.57 2.18 8.71
C GLU A 107 17.30 3.55 8.09
N SER A 108 18.34 4.33 7.83
CA SER A 108 18.23 5.66 7.21
C SER A 108 17.92 5.61 5.71
N LEU A 109 18.48 4.65 4.97
CA LEU A 109 18.40 4.59 3.51
C LEU A 109 17.26 3.70 3.01
N SER A 110 16.96 2.61 3.72
CA SER A 110 15.93 1.68 3.28
C SER A 110 14.53 2.14 3.67
N ARG A 111 13.62 2.01 2.72
CA ARG A 111 12.18 2.14 2.97
C ARG A 111 11.49 0.80 3.20
N LEU A 112 12.24 -0.31 3.13
CA LEU A 112 11.73 -1.67 3.31
C LEU A 112 12.10 -2.18 4.70
N LEU A 113 11.09 -2.65 5.45
CA LEU A 113 11.26 -3.24 6.77
C LEU A 113 10.41 -4.52 6.84
N VAL A 114 11.04 -5.68 7.05
CA VAL A 114 10.33 -6.95 7.16
C VAL A 114 9.65 -7.06 8.52
N GLN A 115 8.38 -7.40 8.51
CA GLN A 115 7.63 -7.81 9.70
C GLN A 115 7.47 -9.32 9.67
N PRO A 116 8.07 -10.06 10.61
CA PRO A 116 7.81 -11.49 10.76
C PRO A 116 6.36 -11.72 11.22
N GLY A 117 5.80 -12.87 10.89
CA GLY A 117 4.51 -13.29 11.42
C GLY A 117 4.59 -13.64 12.91
N ALA A 118 3.42 -13.65 13.58
CA ALA A 118 3.38 -14.08 14.98
C ALA A 118 3.76 -15.57 15.12
N ALA A 119 4.59 -15.87 16.11
CA ALA A 119 4.98 -17.23 16.42
C ALA A 119 3.75 -18.10 16.74
N GLY A 120 3.70 -19.31 16.15
CA GLY A 120 2.59 -20.25 16.37
C GLY A 120 1.31 -19.88 15.63
N ARG A 121 1.37 -19.00 14.64
CA ARG A 121 0.22 -18.74 13.74
C ARG A 121 -0.26 -20.04 13.12
N PRO A 122 -1.57 -20.37 13.20
CA PRO A 122 -2.09 -21.59 12.60
C PRO A 122 -1.88 -21.56 11.08
N ALA A 123 -1.79 -22.75 10.46
CA ALA A 123 -1.75 -22.88 9.02
C ALA A 123 -3.02 -22.24 8.43
N VAL A 124 -2.84 -21.34 7.48
CA VAL A 124 -3.95 -20.64 6.83
C VAL A 124 -4.54 -21.56 5.76
N GLY A 125 -5.87 -21.72 5.77
CA GLY A 125 -6.59 -22.42 4.72
C GLY A 125 -6.45 -21.72 3.36
N PRO A 126 -7.05 -22.30 2.28
CA PRO A 126 -7.01 -21.66 0.96
C PRO A 126 -7.59 -20.25 1.01
N ALA A 127 -7.13 -19.40 0.10
CA ALA A 127 -7.64 -18.04 -0.01
C ALA A 127 -9.15 -18.07 -0.30
N PRO A 128 -9.98 -17.20 0.34
CA PRO A 128 -11.41 -17.13 0.10
C PRO A 128 -11.74 -16.87 -1.37
N ASP A 129 -12.83 -17.45 -1.84
CA ASP A 129 -13.33 -17.24 -3.20
C ASP A 129 -13.98 -15.85 -3.33
N PRO A 130 -13.81 -15.10 -4.45
CA PRO A 130 -14.47 -13.82 -4.67
C PRO A 130 -15.99 -13.87 -4.51
N ALA A 131 -16.66 -14.91 -4.97
CA ALA A 131 -18.12 -15.03 -4.84
C ALA A 131 -18.54 -15.24 -3.38
N GLU A 132 -17.78 -16.00 -2.60
CA GLU A 132 -17.99 -16.15 -1.15
C GLU A 132 -17.89 -14.79 -0.43
N LEU A 133 -16.88 -13.99 -0.76
CA LEU A 133 -16.70 -12.67 -0.19
C LEU A 133 -17.84 -11.71 -0.53
N LEU A 134 -18.36 -11.78 -1.75
CA LEU A 134 -19.44 -10.91 -2.19
C LEU A 134 -20.83 -11.36 -1.74
N ALA A 135 -21.00 -12.61 -1.34
CA ALA A 135 -22.29 -13.17 -0.93
C ALA A 135 -22.92 -12.44 0.28
N SER A 136 -22.08 -11.85 1.16
CA SER A 136 -22.52 -11.07 2.33
C SER A 136 -22.65 -9.58 2.07
N VAL A 137 -22.25 -9.10 0.89
CA VAL A 137 -22.30 -7.67 0.51
C VAL A 137 -23.74 -7.34 0.09
N ALA A 138 -24.42 -6.54 0.90
CA ALA A 138 -25.73 -6.04 0.54
C ALA A 138 -25.63 -5.04 -0.62
N ARG A 139 -26.63 -5.05 -1.51
CA ARG A 139 -26.71 -4.03 -2.57
C ARG A 139 -26.72 -2.62 -1.95
N PRO A 140 -25.89 -1.71 -2.47
CA PRO A 140 -25.82 -0.34 -1.94
C PRO A 140 -27.16 0.40 -1.99
N PRO A 141 -27.41 1.34 -1.06
CA PRO A 141 -28.59 2.18 -1.09
C PRO A 141 -28.59 3.14 -2.28
N HIS A 142 -29.75 3.51 -2.76
CA HIS A 142 -29.86 4.53 -3.79
C HIS A 142 -29.74 5.94 -3.18
N HIS A 143 -28.72 6.69 -3.56
CA HIS A 143 -28.44 8.03 -2.99
C HIS A 143 -29.28 9.18 -3.59
N GLY A 144 -30.09 8.91 -4.62
CA GLY A 144 -31.00 9.90 -5.20
C GLY A 144 -30.36 11.21 -5.69
N GLY A 145 -29.05 11.20 -5.99
CA GLY A 145 -28.30 12.41 -6.38
C GLY A 145 -27.96 13.36 -5.21
N HIS A 146 -28.29 13.02 -3.98
CA HIS A 146 -27.93 13.82 -2.80
C HIS A 146 -26.44 13.76 -2.49
N PRO A 147 -25.85 14.87 -1.96
CA PRO A 147 -24.46 14.86 -1.49
C PRO A 147 -24.26 13.83 -0.38
N VAL A 148 -23.11 13.17 -0.42
CA VAL A 148 -22.62 12.25 0.62
C VAL A 148 -21.38 12.81 1.29
N ASP A 149 -21.03 12.32 2.48
CA ASP A 149 -19.86 12.77 3.20
C ASP A 149 -18.57 12.39 2.45
N ALA A 150 -18.56 11.21 1.83
CA ALA A 150 -17.37 10.66 1.20
C ALA A 150 -17.67 9.80 -0.04
N ALA A 151 -16.74 9.78 -0.99
CA ALA A 151 -16.72 8.81 -2.08
C ALA A 151 -15.35 8.11 -2.12
N VAL A 152 -15.36 6.78 -2.12
CA VAL A 152 -14.17 5.94 -2.26
C VAL A 152 -14.08 5.50 -3.72
N VAL A 153 -13.06 5.95 -4.44
CA VAL A 153 -12.82 5.66 -5.85
C VAL A 153 -11.72 4.62 -5.97
N ILE A 154 -12.03 3.50 -6.62
CA ILE A 154 -11.16 2.34 -6.75
C ILE A 154 -10.87 2.12 -8.23
N PRO A 155 -9.65 2.45 -8.70
CA PRO A 155 -9.21 2.10 -10.04
C PRO A 155 -8.92 0.60 -10.10
N PHE A 156 -9.38 -0.06 -11.16
CA PHE A 156 -9.28 -1.51 -11.27
C PHE A 156 -8.93 -1.95 -12.69
N ARG A 157 -8.00 -2.89 -12.77
CA ARG A 157 -7.69 -3.68 -13.95
C ARG A 157 -7.23 -5.07 -13.54
N ALA A 158 -7.91 -6.08 -14.07
CA ALA A 158 -7.53 -7.46 -13.86
C ALA A 158 -7.75 -8.24 -15.16
N PRO A 159 -6.71 -8.52 -15.94
CA PRO A 159 -6.83 -9.34 -17.13
C PRO A 159 -7.26 -10.78 -16.79
N ASP A 160 -7.73 -11.51 -17.79
CA ASP A 160 -8.12 -12.90 -17.64
C ASP A 160 -7.03 -13.71 -16.92
N GLY A 161 -7.42 -14.46 -15.89
CA GLY A 161 -6.48 -15.24 -15.06
C GLY A 161 -5.86 -14.51 -13.87
N ALA A 162 -6.01 -13.20 -13.72
CA ALA A 162 -5.52 -12.45 -12.56
C ALA A 162 -6.42 -12.62 -11.31
N THR A 163 -6.64 -13.87 -10.90
CA THR A 163 -7.55 -14.22 -9.80
C THR A 163 -7.23 -13.53 -8.47
N GLY A 164 -5.96 -13.27 -8.20
CA GLY A 164 -5.52 -12.55 -7.00
C GLY A 164 -6.08 -11.12 -6.92
N ARG A 165 -6.06 -10.37 -8.02
CA ARG A 165 -6.61 -9.00 -8.09
C ARG A 165 -8.13 -8.98 -7.93
N VAL A 166 -8.82 -9.92 -8.57
CA VAL A 166 -10.28 -10.06 -8.46
C VAL A 166 -10.70 -10.39 -7.03
N ARG A 167 -10.01 -11.32 -6.37
CA ARG A 167 -10.23 -11.64 -4.95
C ARG A 167 -9.96 -10.42 -4.04
N ASN A 168 -8.88 -9.70 -4.29
CA ASN A 168 -8.53 -8.54 -3.49
C ASN A 168 -9.62 -7.45 -3.59
N LEU A 169 -10.09 -7.14 -4.80
CA LEU A 169 -11.20 -6.19 -4.97
C LEU A 169 -12.47 -6.69 -4.26
N ALA A 170 -12.83 -7.98 -4.36
CA ALA A 170 -13.96 -8.53 -3.64
C ALA A 170 -13.83 -8.36 -2.11
N ALA A 171 -12.63 -8.57 -1.56
CA ALA A 171 -12.36 -8.35 -0.14
C ALA A 171 -12.46 -6.87 0.26
N VAL A 172 -11.95 -5.97 -0.58
CA VAL A 172 -12.04 -4.52 -0.35
C VAL A 172 -13.51 -4.06 -0.37
N LEU A 173 -14.30 -4.51 -1.33
CA LEU A 173 -15.74 -4.19 -1.41
C LEU A 173 -16.51 -4.75 -0.21
N ASN A 174 -16.21 -5.98 0.23
CA ASN A 174 -16.78 -6.55 1.45
C ASN A 174 -16.44 -5.69 2.68
N ALA A 175 -15.17 -5.31 2.85
CA ALA A 175 -14.74 -4.48 3.97
C ALA A 175 -15.37 -3.07 3.93
N LEU A 176 -15.58 -2.50 2.74
CA LEU A 176 -16.26 -1.21 2.57
C LEU A 176 -17.77 -1.31 2.77
N ALA A 177 -18.40 -2.45 2.56
CA ALA A 177 -19.80 -2.66 2.90
C ALA A 177 -20.06 -2.76 4.40
N ASP A 178 -19.04 -3.18 5.18
CA ASP A 178 -19.07 -3.32 6.65
C ASP A 178 -18.31 -2.18 7.34
N GLN A 179 -18.71 -0.93 7.07
CA GLN A 179 -18.16 0.26 7.73
C GLN A 179 -19.04 0.71 8.88
N SER A 180 -18.43 1.30 9.93
CA SER A 180 -19.18 1.92 11.04
C SER A 180 -19.84 3.25 10.66
N HIS A 181 -19.37 3.91 9.60
CA HIS A 181 -20.03 5.09 9.03
C HIS A 181 -21.36 4.69 8.37
N PRO A 182 -22.46 5.46 8.51
CA PRO A 182 -23.75 5.12 7.91
C PRO A 182 -23.62 4.88 6.40
N ARG A 183 -24.12 3.73 5.92
CA ARG A 183 -23.90 3.28 4.53
C ARG A 183 -24.47 4.24 3.48
N GLU A 184 -25.54 4.95 3.80
CA GLU A 184 -26.17 5.98 2.97
C GLU A 184 -25.38 7.30 2.92
N ARG A 185 -24.33 7.45 3.72
CA ARG A 185 -23.52 8.66 3.81
C ARG A 185 -22.21 8.58 3.02
N TYR A 186 -21.91 7.47 2.37
CA TYR A 186 -20.73 7.34 1.51
C TYR A 186 -21.03 6.51 0.26
N ARG A 187 -20.23 6.71 -0.78
CA ARG A 187 -20.27 5.96 -2.04
C ARG A 187 -19.00 5.17 -2.24
N VAL A 188 -19.14 4.01 -2.88
CA VAL A 188 -18.04 3.19 -3.38
C VAL A 188 -18.14 3.14 -4.90
N VAL A 189 -17.10 3.60 -5.58
CA VAL A 189 -17.02 3.69 -7.03
C VAL A 189 -15.91 2.79 -7.52
N VAL A 190 -16.23 1.82 -8.35
CA VAL A 190 -15.25 0.97 -9.04
C VAL A 190 -15.14 1.43 -10.48
N VAL A 191 -13.93 1.67 -10.95
CA VAL A 191 -13.67 2.00 -12.35
C VAL A 191 -12.81 0.92 -12.95
N GLU A 192 -13.41 0.07 -13.79
CA GLU A 192 -12.68 -0.91 -14.59
C GLU A 192 -12.13 -0.23 -15.83
N SER A 193 -10.80 -0.30 -16.03
CA SER A 193 -10.15 0.23 -17.23
C SER A 193 -9.40 -0.87 -17.94
N ASP A 194 -9.95 -1.34 -19.05
CA ASP A 194 -9.39 -2.39 -19.91
C ASP A 194 -9.89 -2.21 -21.34
N GLU A 195 -9.48 -3.08 -22.28
CA GLU A 195 -9.97 -3.10 -23.65
C GLU A 195 -11.48 -3.35 -23.71
N ARG A 196 -11.99 -4.22 -22.85
CA ARG A 196 -13.41 -4.58 -22.73
C ARG A 196 -13.77 -4.85 -21.26
N PRO A 197 -15.05 -4.74 -20.86
CA PRO A 197 -15.46 -5.09 -19.51
C PRO A 197 -15.34 -6.61 -19.29
N HIS A 198 -14.67 -6.99 -18.20
CA HIS A 198 -14.50 -8.39 -17.79
C HIS A 198 -15.28 -8.73 -16.53
N TRP A 199 -15.45 -7.75 -15.62
CA TRP A 199 -15.85 -7.98 -14.24
C TRP A 199 -17.13 -7.24 -13.83
N ASP A 200 -17.79 -6.56 -14.77
CA ASP A 200 -19.03 -5.80 -14.55
C ASP A 200 -20.11 -6.64 -13.86
N ARG A 201 -20.35 -7.87 -14.35
CA ARG A 201 -21.35 -8.78 -13.79
C ARG A 201 -21.08 -9.20 -12.35
N MET A 202 -19.81 -9.22 -11.95
CA MET A 202 -19.41 -9.62 -10.61
C MET A 202 -19.53 -8.48 -9.60
N PHE A 203 -19.19 -7.25 -9.98
CA PHE A 203 -19.01 -6.17 -9.02
C PHE A 203 -20.08 -5.07 -9.05
N THR A 204 -20.92 -4.99 -10.09
CA THR A 204 -21.93 -3.92 -10.21
C THR A 204 -22.90 -3.87 -9.02
N ASP A 205 -23.29 -5.00 -8.47
CA ASP A 205 -24.22 -5.05 -7.33
C ASP A 205 -23.50 -4.86 -5.96
N ALA A 206 -22.17 -4.82 -5.94
CA ALA A 206 -21.36 -4.67 -4.73
C ALA A 206 -20.83 -3.25 -4.51
N CYS A 207 -21.07 -2.31 -5.43
CA CYS A 207 -20.64 -0.91 -5.35
C CYS A 207 -21.77 0.03 -5.76
N ASP A 208 -21.67 1.32 -5.40
CA ASP A 208 -22.70 2.33 -5.74
C ASP A 208 -22.65 2.72 -7.20
N SER A 209 -21.46 2.68 -7.79
CA SER A 209 -21.23 2.98 -9.20
C SER A 209 -20.11 2.11 -9.75
N TYR A 210 -20.43 1.38 -10.81
CA TYR A 210 -19.46 0.67 -11.61
C TYR A 210 -19.32 1.37 -12.96
N VAL A 211 -18.13 1.89 -13.25
CA VAL A 211 -17.85 2.64 -14.48
C VAL A 211 -16.86 1.85 -15.31
N PHE A 212 -17.17 1.63 -16.57
CA PHE A 212 -16.21 1.08 -17.52
C PHE A 212 -15.53 2.23 -18.29
N ALA A 213 -14.20 2.27 -18.23
CA ALA A 213 -13.33 3.24 -18.89
C ALA A 213 -12.47 2.51 -19.93
N PRO A 214 -12.84 2.50 -21.23
CA PRO A 214 -12.17 1.72 -22.27
C PRO A 214 -10.76 2.22 -22.52
N ASP A 215 -9.75 1.37 -22.29
CA ASP A 215 -8.33 1.65 -22.55
C ASP A 215 -7.60 0.37 -22.99
N PRO A 216 -7.31 0.19 -24.30
CA PRO A 216 -6.58 -0.97 -24.80
C PRO A 216 -5.06 -0.89 -24.51
N GLY A 217 -4.60 0.26 -24.01
CA GLY A 217 -3.19 0.52 -23.74
C GLY A 217 -2.69 -0.02 -22.40
N ARG A 218 -1.57 0.52 -21.93
CA ARG A 218 -1.10 0.31 -20.57
C ARG A 218 -2.08 0.93 -19.59
N PHE A 219 -2.26 0.30 -18.43
CA PHE A 219 -3.15 0.84 -17.40
C PHE A 219 -2.77 2.26 -17.01
N ASN A 220 -3.72 3.17 -17.15
CA ASN A 220 -3.59 4.57 -16.74
C ASN A 220 -4.38 4.80 -15.47
N LYS A 221 -3.74 4.60 -14.31
CA LYS A 221 -4.37 4.76 -12.99
C LYS A 221 -4.92 6.17 -12.81
N SER A 222 -4.15 7.20 -13.19
CA SER A 222 -4.54 8.60 -13.06
C SER A 222 -5.86 8.91 -13.77
N TRP A 223 -5.95 8.54 -15.04
CA TRP A 223 -7.15 8.72 -15.80
C TRP A 223 -8.33 7.90 -15.25
N THR A 224 -8.09 6.65 -14.88
CA THR A 224 -9.11 5.76 -14.29
C THR A 224 -9.71 6.38 -13.01
N VAL A 225 -8.87 6.92 -12.12
CA VAL A 225 -9.33 7.63 -10.91
C VAL A 225 -10.11 8.88 -11.28
N ASN A 226 -9.61 9.69 -12.21
CA ASN A 226 -10.29 10.90 -12.68
C ASN A 226 -11.68 10.60 -13.23
N VAL A 227 -11.82 9.55 -14.05
CA VAL A 227 -13.12 9.05 -14.54
C VAL A 227 -14.04 8.71 -13.37
N GLY A 228 -13.54 8.02 -12.37
CA GLY A 228 -14.32 7.65 -11.18
C GLY A 228 -14.83 8.87 -10.40
N VAL A 229 -13.98 9.87 -10.23
CA VAL A 229 -14.38 11.12 -9.55
C VAL A 229 -15.46 11.87 -10.35
N VAL A 230 -15.28 12.01 -11.65
CA VAL A 230 -16.21 12.77 -12.51
C VAL A 230 -17.54 12.05 -12.68
N HIS A 231 -17.53 10.75 -12.93
CA HIS A 231 -18.73 10.00 -13.36
C HIS A 231 -19.40 9.19 -12.25
N GLY A 232 -18.72 8.96 -11.11
CA GLY A 232 -19.25 8.09 -10.07
C GLY A 232 -19.29 8.70 -8.66
N ALA A 233 -18.30 9.52 -8.29
CA ALA A 233 -18.17 10.02 -6.94
C ALA A 233 -19.07 11.21 -6.60
N ARG A 234 -19.31 12.09 -7.54
CA ARG A 234 -20.03 13.34 -7.30
C ARG A 234 -21.54 13.16 -7.15
N PRO A 235 -22.20 13.97 -6.30
CA PRO A 235 -21.61 14.93 -5.37
C PRO A 235 -21.15 14.27 -4.06
N ALA A 236 -19.94 14.57 -3.61
CA ALA A 236 -19.37 14.16 -2.31
C ALA A 236 -18.51 15.29 -1.74
N GLU A 237 -18.40 15.38 -0.41
CA GLU A 237 -17.50 16.36 0.23
C GLU A 237 -16.04 15.93 0.17
N LEU A 238 -15.82 14.62 0.35
CA LEU A 238 -14.51 14.01 0.41
C LEU A 238 -14.35 12.96 -0.69
N VAL A 239 -13.15 12.85 -1.22
CA VAL A 239 -12.74 11.80 -2.14
C VAL A 239 -11.61 10.99 -1.49
N CYS A 240 -11.74 9.67 -1.57
CA CYS A 240 -10.68 8.73 -1.27
C CYS A 240 -10.23 8.07 -2.57
N VAL A 241 -8.97 8.19 -2.92
CA VAL A 241 -8.34 7.31 -3.92
C VAL A 241 -7.85 6.09 -3.17
N LEU A 242 -8.40 4.92 -3.48
CA LEU A 242 -8.07 3.66 -2.79
C LEU A 242 -7.70 2.59 -3.82
N ASP A 243 -6.50 2.00 -3.68
CA ASP A 243 -6.14 0.87 -4.53
C ASP A 243 -6.97 -0.37 -4.21
N GLY A 244 -7.35 -1.16 -5.22
CA GLY A 244 -8.26 -2.30 -5.12
C GLY A 244 -7.70 -3.53 -4.36
N ASP A 245 -6.56 -3.37 -3.72
CA ASP A 245 -5.85 -4.35 -2.91
C ASP A 245 -5.50 -3.86 -1.50
N ILE A 246 -6.04 -2.70 -1.09
CA ILE A 246 -5.89 -2.17 0.26
C ILE A 246 -7.10 -2.60 1.11
N LEU A 247 -6.89 -3.60 1.96
CA LEU A 247 -7.92 -4.06 2.89
C LEU A 247 -8.02 -3.11 4.09
N VAL A 248 -9.19 -2.52 4.26
CA VAL A 248 -9.48 -1.51 5.29
C VAL A 248 -10.20 -2.10 6.50
N ASP A 249 -10.06 -1.44 7.64
CA ASP A 249 -10.80 -1.77 8.85
C ASP A 249 -12.22 -1.17 8.86
N ARG A 250 -13.00 -1.47 9.91
CA ARG A 250 -14.41 -1.07 10.03
C ARG A 250 -14.62 0.44 10.22
N ASP A 251 -13.67 1.15 10.78
CA ASP A 251 -13.80 2.58 11.08
C ASP A 251 -13.12 3.49 10.06
N PHE A 252 -12.66 2.94 8.94
CA PHE A 252 -11.89 3.64 7.93
C PHE A 252 -12.57 4.92 7.40
N VAL A 253 -13.85 4.82 7.00
CA VAL A 253 -14.62 5.98 6.50
C VAL A 253 -14.96 6.94 7.65
N ALA A 254 -15.40 6.42 8.79
CA ALA A 254 -15.79 7.25 9.94
C ALA A 254 -14.61 8.11 10.45
N ARG A 255 -13.41 7.51 10.57
CA ARG A 255 -12.21 8.25 10.99
C ARG A 255 -11.80 9.31 9.99
N ALA A 256 -11.89 9.03 8.69
CA ALA A 256 -11.59 10.02 7.67
C ALA A 256 -12.53 11.22 7.78
N VAL A 257 -13.85 10.99 7.81
CA VAL A 257 -14.85 12.05 7.95
C VAL A 257 -14.59 12.89 9.23
N GLU A 258 -14.27 12.24 10.36
CA GLU A 258 -13.97 12.95 11.60
C GLU A 258 -12.71 13.83 11.51
N ARG A 259 -11.66 13.35 10.85
CA ARG A 259 -10.42 14.13 10.63
C ARG A 259 -10.68 15.40 9.82
N PHE A 260 -11.51 15.32 8.78
CA PHE A 260 -11.85 16.49 7.97
C PHE A 260 -12.76 17.51 8.69
N ARG A 261 -13.31 17.20 9.84
CA ARG A 261 -13.97 18.18 10.73
C ARG A 261 -12.96 19.10 11.43
N GLN A 262 -11.68 18.69 11.50
CA GLN A 262 -10.64 19.56 12.02
C GLN A 262 -10.38 20.72 11.06
N PRO A 263 -10.36 21.97 11.54
CA PRO A 263 -10.12 23.14 10.69
C PRO A 263 -8.77 23.04 9.97
N GLY A 264 -8.79 23.31 8.68
CA GLY A 264 -7.55 23.33 7.86
C GLY A 264 -7.15 22.00 7.24
N THR A 265 -7.77 20.87 7.61
CA THR A 265 -7.50 19.57 6.98
C THR A 265 -7.96 19.59 5.53
N GLN A 266 -7.03 19.48 4.58
CA GLN A 266 -7.28 19.44 3.15
C GLN A 266 -7.10 18.04 2.57
N ALA A 267 -6.10 17.31 3.07
CA ALA A 267 -5.79 15.94 2.67
C ALA A 267 -5.02 15.22 3.77
N HIS A 268 -5.03 13.87 3.75
CA HIS A 268 -4.20 13.05 4.63
C HIS A 268 -3.99 11.63 4.08
N TRP A 269 -2.92 10.96 4.56
CA TRP A 269 -2.79 9.51 4.43
C TRP A 269 -3.35 8.82 5.67
N PRO A 270 -4.12 7.72 5.53
CA PRO A 270 -4.57 6.95 6.68
C PRO A 270 -3.45 6.12 7.33
N PHE A 271 -2.27 6.03 6.71
CA PHE A 271 -1.13 5.27 7.20
C PHE A 271 0.17 6.10 7.15
N GLU A 272 1.08 5.77 8.04
CA GLU A 272 2.48 6.23 7.97
C GLU A 272 3.29 5.26 7.09
N ASP A 273 3.24 3.98 7.40
CA ASP A 273 3.86 2.89 6.65
C ASP A 273 2.78 1.90 6.23
N LEU A 274 2.92 1.29 5.06
CA LEU A 274 1.96 0.33 4.52
C LEU A 274 2.54 -1.08 4.56
N LEU A 275 1.84 -2.01 5.21
CA LEU A 275 2.25 -3.41 5.31
C LEU A 275 1.77 -4.19 4.08
N PHE A 276 2.71 -4.60 3.25
CA PHE A 276 2.50 -5.49 2.10
C PHE A 276 2.60 -6.94 2.55
N LEU A 277 1.51 -7.65 2.48
CA LEU A 277 1.41 -9.01 2.98
C LEU A 277 1.96 -10.05 2.01
N ASP A 278 2.48 -11.15 2.54
CA ASP A 278 2.72 -12.37 1.76
C ASP A 278 1.39 -13.07 1.38
N PRO A 279 1.40 -14.09 0.48
CA PRO A 279 0.17 -14.76 0.06
C PRO A 279 -0.63 -15.38 1.21
N ALA A 280 0.04 -16.01 2.18
CA ALA A 280 -0.62 -16.68 3.31
C ALA A 280 -1.22 -15.67 4.28
N SER A 281 -0.48 -14.59 4.59
CA SER A 281 -0.97 -13.50 5.44
C SER A 281 -2.12 -12.74 4.78
N SER A 282 -2.11 -12.59 3.45
CA SER A 282 -3.23 -12.00 2.71
C SER A 282 -4.50 -12.83 2.85
N ALA A 283 -4.41 -14.16 2.70
CA ALA A 283 -5.55 -15.05 2.89
C ALA A 283 -6.10 -14.98 4.33
N ASP A 284 -5.21 -14.91 5.32
CA ASP A 284 -5.58 -14.78 6.74
C ASP A 284 -6.24 -13.42 7.04
N ALA A 285 -5.69 -12.33 6.53
CA ALA A 285 -6.26 -10.99 6.68
C ALA A 285 -7.67 -10.89 6.10
N VAL A 286 -7.86 -11.42 4.88
CA VAL A 286 -9.16 -11.44 4.21
C VAL A 286 -10.16 -12.28 5.02
N ARG A 287 -9.79 -13.47 5.46
CA ARG A 287 -10.64 -14.32 6.29
C ARG A 287 -11.04 -13.63 7.57
N THR A 288 -10.06 -13.10 8.31
CA THR A 288 -10.26 -12.40 9.57
C THR A 288 -11.21 -11.21 9.42
N ARG A 289 -10.97 -10.35 8.41
CA ARG A 289 -11.74 -9.12 8.25
C ARG A 289 -13.11 -9.36 7.61
N CYS A 290 -13.18 -10.20 6.58
CA CYS A 290 -14.38 -10.33 5.75
C CYS A 290 -15.28 -11.49 6.17
N LEU A 291 -14.73 -12.66 6.55
CA LEU A 291 -15.53 -13.83 6.90
C LEU A 291 -15.77 -13.96 8.40
N ASP A 292 -14.77 -13.66 9.23
CA ASP A 292 -14.91 -13.66 10.69
C ASP A 292 -15.47 -12.33 11.23
N HIS A 293 -15.72 -11.35 10.36
CA HIS A 293 -16.26 -10.03 10.66
C HIS A 293 -15.49 -9.29 11.77
N ARG A 294 -14.17 -9.49 11.86
CA ARG A 294 -13.36 -8.74 12.81
C ARG A 294 -13.24 -7.28 12.37
N PRO A 295 -13.16 -6.33 13.32
CA PRO A 295 -13.13 -4.91 12.98
C PRO A 295 -11.89 -4.49 12.20
N ALA A 296 -10.78 -5.22 12.31
CA ALA A 296 -9.51 -4.96 11.62
C ALA A 296 -8.87 -6.25 11.11
N PRO A 297 -7.97 -6.19 10.11
CA PRO A 297 -7.30 -7.36 9.53
C PRO A 297 -6.31 -8.07 10.46
N GLY A 298 -5.97 -7.50 11.62
CA GLY A 298 -5.06 -8.12 12.60
C GLY A 298 -3.59 -8.03 12.18
N GLN A 299 -3.19 -6.89 11.65
CA GLN A 299 -1.86 -6.64 11.05
C GLN A 299 -0.68 -7.03 11.94
N ASP A 300 -0.79 -6.91 13.27
CA ASP A 300 0.32 -7.18 14.21
C ASP A 300 0.81 -8.63 14.21
N ARG A 301 0.00 -9.57 13.69
CA ARG A 301 0.32 -11.00 13.62
C ARG A 301 0.65 -11.49 12.21
N LEU A 302 0.51 -10.64 11.21
CA LEU A 302 0.69 -10.99 9.80
C LEU A 302 2.13 -10.77 9.36
N ARG A 303 2.64 -11.68 8.51
CA ARG A 303 3.95 -11.52 7.89
C ARG A 303 3.85 -10.65 6.65
N GLY A 304 4.82 -9.76 6.49
CA GLY A 304 4.90 -8.90 5.32
C GLY A 304 6.11 -7.98 5.32
N VAL A 305 6.08 -7.03 4.41
CA VAL A 305 7.10 -5.98 4.30
C VAL A 305 6.42 -4.62 4.43
N HIS A 306 6.83 -3.86 5.42
CA HIS A 306 6.47 -2.45 5.49
C HIS A 306 7.21 -1.68 4.41
N LEU A 307 6.46 -0.99 3.57
CA LEU A 307 6.98 0.11 2.76
C LEU A 307 6.78 1.40 3.55
N ARG A 308 7.89 2.02 3.94
CA ARG A 308 7.87 3.22 4.77
C ARG A 308 7.45 4.43 3.96
N ARG A 309 6.43 5.14 4.42
CA ARG A 309 5.89 6.39 3.87
C ARG A 309 5.64 6.37 2.35
N PRO A 310 4.94 5.35 1.80
CA PRO A 310 4.62 5.36 0.37
C PRO A 310 3.72 6.56 0.02
N PRO A 311 3.80 7.10 -1.21
CA PRO A 311 2.90 8.17 -1.64
C PRO A 311 1.50 7.67 -1.99
N GLY A 312 1.39 6.45 -2.54
CA GLY A 312 0.17 5.84 -3.06
C GLY A 312 -0.43 4.79 -2.14
N GLY A 313 -1.41 4.07 -2.66
CA GLY A 313 -2.20 3.04 -1.98
C GLY A 313 -3.53 3.58 -1.43
N CYS A 314 -3.51 4.66 -0.68
CA CYS A 314 -4.72 5.35 -0.21
C CYS A 314 -4.42 6.81 0.14
N VAL A 315 -5.20 7.73 -0.42
CA VAL A 315 -5.15 9.16 -0.09
C VAL A 315 -6.56 9.69 0.06
N TRP A 316 -6.81 10.43 1.13
CA TRP A 316 -8.04 11.16 1.38
C TRP A 316 -7.86 12.65 1.16
N LEU A 317 -8.80 13.32 0.48
CA LEU A 317 -8.78 14.77 0.30
C LEU A 317 -10.19 15.34 0.08
N ARG A 318 -10.30 16.66 0.21
CA ARG A 318 -11.54 17.35 -0.15
C ARG A 318 -11.77 17.31 -1.65
N GLU A 319 -13.02 17.16 -2.08
CA GLU A 319 -13.39 17.09 -3.49
C GLU A 319 -13.07 18.41 -4.22
N ASP A 320 -13.29 19.56 -3.57
CA ASP A 320 -12.98 20.87 -4.13
C ASP A 320 -11.46 21.07 -4.34
N LEU A 321 -10.62 20.49 -3.46
CA LEU A 321 -9.17 20.47 -3.67
C LEU A 321 -8.81 19.56 -4.85
N TYR A 322 -9.40 18.34 -4.94
CA TYR A 322 -9.18 17.43 -6.08
C TYR A 322 -9.44 18.14 -7.41
N THR A 323 -10.57 18.84 -7.50
CA THR A 323 -10.96 19.60 -8.68
C THR A 323 -10.02 20.77 -8.94
N ARG A 324 -9.66 21.54 -7.91
CA ARG A 324 -8.77 22.71 -8.01
C ARG A 324 -7.37 22.36 -8.52
N ILE A 325 -6.84 21.22 -8.19
CA ILE A 325 -5.52 20.77 -8.70
C ILE A 325 -5.60 20.11 -10.09
N GLY A 326 -6.78 20.01 -10.70
CA GLY A 326 -6.98 19.39 -12.01
C GLY A 326 -6.95 17.85 -11.98
N GLY A 327 -7.32 17.23 -10.85
CA GLY A 327 -7.27 15.78 -10.69
C GLY A 327 -5.85 15.20 -10.68
N MET A 328 -5.72 13.92 -11.01
CA MET A 328 -4.44 13.26 -11.24
C MET A 328 -3.92 13.54 -12.66
N ASP A 329 -2.61 13.53 -12.83
CA ASP A 329 -1.97 13.76 -14.14
C ASP A 329 -2.15 12.54 -15.05
N GLU A 330 -2.97 12.68 -16.08
CA GLU A 330 -3.35 11.59 -17.00
C GLU A 330 -2.25 11.20 -18.01
N ARG A 331 -1.10 11.88 -17.99
CA ARG A 331 0.05 11.52 -18.83
C ARG A 331 0.79 10.29 -18.31
N PHE A 332 0.62 9.96 -17.01
CA PHE A 332 1.21 8.75 -16.42
C PHE A 332 0.49 7.50 -16.95
N CYS A 333 1.17 6.73 -17.80
CA CYS A 333 0.71 5.45 -18.32
C CYS A 333 1.64 4.33 -17.87
N GLY A 334 1.08 3.24 -17.36
CA GLY A 334 1.83 2.18 -16.74
C GLY A 334 1.98 2.40 -15.24
N TRP A 335 2.97 1.75 -14.61
CA TRP A 335 3.15 1.80 -13.16
C TRP A 335 4.25 2.80 -12.78
N GLY A 336 3.97 3.66 -11.80
CA GLY A 336 4.93 4.47 -11.07
C GLY A 336 4.90 5.96 -11.41
N GLY A 337 5.19 6.77 -10.40
CA GLY A 337 5.33 8.22 -10.48
C GLY A 337 4.03 9.02 -10.29
N GLU A 338 2.87 8.49 -10.67
CA GLU A 338 1.58 9.15 -10.63
C GLU A 338 1.16 9.58 -9.22
N ASP A 339 1.31 8.69 -8.25
CA ASP A 339 0.97 8.96 -6.85
C ASP A 339 1.89 10.03 -6.25
N GLN A 340 3.18 10.02 -6.60
CA GLN A 340 4.14 11.00 -6.10
C GLN A 340 3.86 12.39 -6.68
N ASP A 341 3.58 12.48 -7.98
CA ASP A 341 3.17 13.73 -8.64
C ASP A 341 1.90 14.30 -8.00
N PHE A 342 0.88 13.45 -7.84
CA PHE A 342 -0.39 13.84 -7.24
C PHE A 342 -0.21 14.42 -5.85
N VAL A 343 0.51 13.71 -4.99
CA VAL A 343 0.76 14.14 -3.62
C VAL A 343 1.53 15.45 -3.56
N TRP A 344 2.57 15.62 -4.35
CA TRP A 344 3.32 16.89 -4.38
C TRP A 344 2.48 18.08 -4.83
N ARG A 345 1.48 17.85 -5.72
CA ARG A 345 0.53 18.90 -6.09
C ARG A 345 -0.44 19.23 -4.97
N VAL A 346 -0.91 18.22 -4.24
CA VAL A 346 -1.78 18.40 -3.06
C VAL A 346 -1.04 19.13 -1.95
N GLU A 347 0.22 18.79 -1.63
CA GLU A 347 1.03 19.40 -0.58
C GLU A 347 1.27 20.91 -0.78
N ARG A 348 1.10 21.44 -1.98
CA ARG A 348 1.13 22.89 -2.25
C ARG A 348 0.00 23.67 -1.59
N TYR A 349 -1.10 23.00 -1.24
CA TYR A 349 -2.28 23.60 -0.66
C TYR A 349 -2.39 23.41 0.86
N GLY A 350 -1.44 22.75 1.46
CA GLY A 350 -1.35 22.59 2.91
C GLY A 350 -0.60 21.31 3.31
N PRO A 351 -0.23 21.19 4.57
CA PRO A 351 0.41 19.99 5.08
C PRO A 351 -0.54 18.80 4.98
N MET A 352 0.01 17.64 4.71
CA MET A 352 -0.69 16.37 4.73
C MET A 352 -0.18 15.53 5.91
N ASP A 353 -1.09 15.22 6.83
CA ASP A 353 -0.78 14.36 7.96
C ASP A 353 -0.77 12.88 7.55
N ARG A 354 0.09 12.10 8.23
CA ARG A 354 0.09 10.64 8.16
C ARG A 354 -0.42 10.06 9.46
N HIS A 355 -1.30 9.08 9.35
CA HIS A 355 -1.90 8.39 10.48
C HIS A 355 -1.40 6.95 10.57
N ARG A 356 -1.94 6.15 11.49
CA ARG A 356 -1.57 4.74 11.69
C ARG A 356 -2.81 3.87 11.78
N ASP A 357 -3.68 4.00 10.77
CA ASP A 357 -4.89 3.18 10.70
C ASP A 357 -4.53 1.73 10.34
N PRO A 358 -5.27 0.75 10.82
CA PRO A 358 -4.97 -0.66 10.61
C PRO A 358 -5.46 -1.14 9.24
N LEU A 359 -4.74 -0.76 8.18
CA LEU A 359 -4.96 -1.27 6.83
C LEU A 359 -3.71 -1.97 6.30
N VAL A 360 -3.93 -2.90 5.36
CA VAL A 360 -2.86 -3.72 4.80
C VAL A 360 -3.00 -3.83 3.28
N HIS A 361 -1.88 -4.00 2.60
CA HIS A 361 -1.84 -4.29 1.17
C HIS A 361 -1.84 -5.80 0.96
N LEU A 362 -2.88 -6.31 0.28
CA LEU A 362 -3.02 -7.71 -0.05
C LEU A 362 -2.06 -8.12 -1.17
N HIS A 363 -1.55 -9.34 -1.09
CA HIS A 363 -0.67 -9.89 -2.12
C HIS A 363 -1.40 -10.09 -3.45
N HIS A 364 -0.74 -9.70 -4.52
CA HIS A 364 -1.10 -10.02 -5.91
C HIS A 364 0.15 -10.04 -6.80
N ASP A 365 0.05 -10.67 -7.96
CA ASP A 365 1.11 -10.62 -8.96
C ASP A 365 1.26 -9.19 -9.47
N ARG A 366 2.51 -8.70 -9.50
CA ARG A 366 2.79 -7.32 -9.90
C ARG A 366 2.77 -7.18 -11.41
N ALA A 367 2.24 -6.04 -11.87
CA ALA A 367 2.42 -5.61 -13.25
C ALA A 367 3.88 -5.19 -13.49
N ALA A 368 4.33 -5.30 -14.74
CA ALA A 368 5.62 -4.73 -15.12
C ALA A 368 5.64 -3.21 -14.84
N HIS A 369 6.76 -2.73 -14.30
CA HIS A 369 6.99 -1.31 -14.01
C HIS A 369 7.97 -0.67 -14.97
N ARG A 370 8.57 -1.48 -15.86
CA ARG A 370 9.53 -1.05 -16.89
C ARG A 370 9.13 -1.60 -18.25
N GLY A 371 9.52 -0.90 -19.31
CA GLY A 371 9.40 -1.36 -20.69
C GLY A 371 10.42 -2.44 -21.03
N ASP A 372 10.35 -2.97 -22.25
CA ASP A 372 11.28 -3.95 -22.78
C ASP A 372 12.73 -3.42 -22.87
N ASP A 373 12.90 -2.10 -22.86
CA ASP A 373 14.16 -1.38 -22.83
C ASP A 373 14.72 -1.12 -21.42
N ASP A 374 14.10 -1.72 -20.39
CA ASP A 374 14.39 -1.53 -18.95
C ASP A 374 14.20 -0.09 -18.45
N ILE A 375 13.45 0.74 -19.19
CA ILE A 375 13.14 2.12 -18.80
C ILE A 375 11.84 2.15 -17.98
N PRO A 376 11.83 2.83 -16.81
CA PRO A 376 10.59 3.04 -16.06
C PRO A 376 9.55 3.80 -16.87
N PHE A 377 8.29 3.39 -16.81
CA PHE A 377 7.21 3.99 -17.60
C PHE A 377 6.98 5.47 -17.32
N TYR A 378 7.30 5.94 -16.12
CA TYR A 378 7.13 7.35 -15.74
C TYR A 378 8.19 8.30 -16.31
N GLN A 379 9.26 7.79 -16.95
CA GLN A 379 10.35 8.66 -17.43
C GLN A 379 9.93 9.69 -18.48
N GLU A 380 8.93 9.40 -19.30
CA GLU A 380 8.41 10.37 -20.27
C GLU A 380 7.82 11.60 -19.58
N VAL A 381 7.06 11.37 -18.49
CA VAL A 381 6.48 12.44 -17.68
C VAL A 381 7.57 13.15 -16.87
N GLU A 382 8.56 12.42 -16.35
CA GLU A 382 9.69 12.99 -15.65
C GLU A 382 10.46 14.01 -16.52
N ARG A 383 10.62 13.75 -17.81
CA ARG A 383 11.22 14.69 -18.77
C ARG A 383 10.37 15.96 -18.98
N ALA A 384 9.05 15.84 -18.90
CA ALA A 384 8.13 17.00 -18.95
C ALA A 384 8.08 17.77 -17.62
N GLY A 385 8.61 17.20 -16.54
CA GLY A 385 8.62 17.71 -15.17
C GLY A 385 7.42 17.28 -14.34
N PHE A 386 7.68 16.69 -13.18
CA PHE A 386 6.65 16.45 -12.16
C PHE A 386 5.95 17.77 -11.80
N CYS A 387 4.70 17.67 -11.40
CA CYS A 387 3.86 18.81 -11.03
C CYS A 387 3.64 19.84 -12.15
N SER A 388 3.80 19.47 -13.39
CA SER A 388 3.55 20.34 -14.56
C SER A 388 2.13 20.13 -15.15
N TRP A 389 1.30 19.27 -14.58
CA TRP A 389 -0.10 19.09 -14.96
C TRP A 389 -0.91 20.37 -14.67
N PRO A 390 -1.64 20.93 -15.64
CA PRO A 390 -2.38 22.18 -15.44
C PRO A 390 -3.53 22.02 -14.43
N CYS A 391 -3.69 22.99 -13.53
CA CYS A 391 -4.77 23.01 -12.54
C CYS A 391 -6.17 23.26 -13.14
N ASP A 392 -6.24 23.77 -14.35
CA ASP A 392 -7.48 24.01 -15.10
C ASP A 392 -7.77 22.94 -16.15
N SER A 393 -7.07 21.82 -16.10
CA SER A 393 -7.28 20.70 -17.01
C SER A 393 -8.69 20.15 -16.89
N ASP A 394 -9.32 19.91 -18.05
CA ASP A 394 -10.50 19.08 -18.16
C ASP A 394 -10.05 17.60 -18.06
N PHE A 395 -10.42 16.92 -16.99
CA PHE A 395 -9.95 15.58 -16.66
C PHE A 395 -11.08 14.55 -16.58
N GLY A 396 -10.75 13.28 -16.68
CA GLY A 396 -11.68 12.16 -16.50
C GLY A 396 -12.68 12.02 -17.65
N ARG A 397 -12.35 12.44 -18.85
CA ARG A 397 -13.21 12.30 -20.03
C ARG A 397 -13.18 10.86 -20.53
N LEU A 398 -14.38 10.29 -20.79
CA LEU A 398 -14.52 8.95 -21.37
C LEU A 398 -14.28 8.91 -22.89
N ASP A 399 -14.42 10.05 -23.57
CA ASP A 399 -14.24 10.19 -25.04
C ASP A 399 -12.78 10.50 -25.45
N ARG A 400 -11.81 10.19 -24.59
CA ARG A 400 -10.38 10.47 -24.78
C ARG A 400 -9.78 9.91 -26.08
N ASN A 401 -10.33 8.81 -26.60
CA ASN A 401 -9.84 8.11 -27.80
C ASN A 401 -10.61 8.45 -29.09
N GLY A 402 -11.39 9.53 -29.10
CA GLY A 402 -12.21 9.97 -30.23
C GLY A 402 -11.60 11.11 -31.07
N GLY A 403 -10.26 11.30 -31.00
CA GLY A 403 -9.58 12.34 -31.77
C GLY A 403 -8.48 11.74 -32.64
#